data_a9070e18ae0dea7365076b262e2f762b
#
_entry.id   a9070e18ae0dea7365076b262e2f762b
#
_cell.length_a   1.000
_cell.length_b   1.000
_cell.length_c   1.000
_cell.angle_alpha   90.00
_cell.angle_beta   90.00
_cell.angle_gamma   90.00
#
_symmetry.space_group_name_H-M   'P 1'
#
loop_
_entity.id
_entity.type
_entity.pdbx_description
1 polymer ?
#
loop_
_entity_poly.entity_id
_entity_poly.type
_entity_poly.pdbx_seq_one_letter_code
_entity_poly.pdbx_strand_id
1 'polypeptide(L)'
;DSNPDAGVIYFESESAITKQMVIDRGIDPQRMVMFPVTTVQEFRTQAIKVLDKYLEQNEADRKPIMLCLDSMGMLSTTKEIDDTADGKETRDMTRAQVLKAAFRVLTLKLGRAKVPMVVTNHTYDVVGSMFPTKEMGGGSGLKYAASSIVDLSKKKEKDGTEVIGNIVHCKNHK
;
A
#
# COMPACT_ATOMS: atom_id res chain seq x y z
N ASP A 1 -1.81 -7.84 19.33
CA ASP A 1 -2.01 -7.09 20.60
C ASP A 1 -0.81 -7.03 21.53
N SER A 2 0.38 -7.25 20.99
CA SER A 2 1.63 -7.15 21.76
C SER A 2 1.99 -5.69 22.16
N ASN A 3 1.34 -4.69 21.58
CA ASN A 3 1.53 -3.28 21.92
C ASN A 3 0.19 -2.54 21.93
N PRO A 4 -0.48 -2.40 23.10
CA PRO A 4 -1.79 -1.77 23.22
C PRO A 4 -1.78 -0.27 22.87
N ASP A 5 -0.63 0.40 22.95
CA ASP A 5 -0.50 1.84 22.66
C ASP A 5 -0.22 2.13 21.18
N ALA A 6 0.08 1.11 20.39
CA ALA A 6 0.39 1.31 18.99
C ALA A 6 -0.85 1.68 18.15
N GLY A 7 -0.69 2.60 17.21
CA GLY A 7 -1.71 3.03 16.27
C GLY A 7 -1.38 2.68 14.83
N VAL A 8 -2.40 2.66 13.98
CA VAL A 8 -2.28 2.44 12.55
C VAL A 8 -2.79 3.66 11.78
N ILE A 9 -1.97 4.15 10.87
CA ILE A 9 -2.35 5.17 9.89
C ILE A 9 -2.57 4.43 8.56
N TYR A 10 -3.83 4.36 8.15
CA TYR A 10 -4.25 3.54 7.03
C TYR A 10 -4.66 4.41 5.84
N PHE A 11 -3.92 4.34 4.76
CA PHE A 11 -4.24 5.00 3.50
C PHE A 11 -5.02 4.02 2.63
N GLU A 12 -6.27 4.36 2.36
CA GLU A 12 -7.25 3.51 1.72
C GLU A 12 -7.56 4.03 0.31
N SER A 13 -7.37 3.20 -0.72
CA SER A 13 -7.53 3.60 -2.11
C SER A 13 -8.63 2.82 -2.86
N GLU A 14 -9.26 1.83 -2.23
CA GLU A 14 -10.22 0.93 -2.88
C GLU A 14 -11.67 1.16 -2.45
N SER A 15 -11.89 2.01 -1.44
CA SER A 15 -13.20 2.22 -0.79
C SER A 15 -13.83 0.92 -0.27
N ALA A 16 -12.97 -0.03 0.15
CA ALA A 16 -13.37 -1.39 0.52
C ALA A 16 -13.48 -1.61 2.03
N ILE A 17 -12.80 -0.80 2.85
CA ILE A 17 -12.73 -0.97 4.30
C ILE A 17 -13.76 -0.10 4.99
N THR A 18 -14.65 -0.72 5.75
CA THR A 18 -15.62 -0.01 6.60
C THR A 18 -15.22 -0.09 8.07
N LYS A 19 -15.70 0.88 8.87
CA LYS A 19 -15.48 0.87 10.31
C LYS A 19 -16.02 -0.43 10.96
N GLN A 20 -17.14 -0.95 10.47
CA GLN A 20 -17.71 -2.20 10.97
C GLN A 20 -16.78 -3.38 10.72
N MET A 21 -16.19 -3.47 9.52
CA MET A 21 -15.21 -4.54 9.23
C MET A 21 -13.98 -4.51 10.13
N VAL A 22 -13.55 -3.33 10.57
CA VAL A 22 -12.44 -3.17 11.53
C VAL A 22 -12.84 -3.72 12.89
N ILE A 23 -14.04 -3.36 13.38
CA ILE A 23 -14.59 -3.82 14.65
C ILE A 23 -14.79 -5.34 14.65
N ASP A 24 -15.39 -5.90 13.58
CA ASP A 24 -15.67 -7.34 13.45
C ASP A 24 -14.40 -8.19 13.48
N ARG A 25 -13.25 -7.60 13.18
CA ARG A 25 -11.92 -8.25 13.29
C ARG A 25 -11.25 -8.04 14.64
N GLY A 26 -11.96 -7.47 15.61
CA GLY A 26 -11.44 -7.22 16.96
C GLY A 26 -10.40 -6.10 17.01
N ILE A 27 -10.36 -5.22 16.02
CA ILE A 27 -9.47 -4.06 15.99
C ILE A 27 -10.19 -2.89 16.64
N ASP A 28 -9.55 -2.24 17.60
CA ASP A 28 -10.06 -1.02 18.20
C ASP A 28 -10.02 0.13 17.17
N PRO A 29 -11.18 0.68 16.74
CA PRO A 29 -11.24 1.73 15.75
C PRO A 29 -10.62 3.05 16.23
N GLN A 30 -10.42 3.25 17.52
CA GLN A 30 -9.73 4.43 18.06
C GLN A 30 -8.22 4.40 17.83
N ARG A 31 -7.68 3.21 17.57
CA ARG A 31 -6.27 2.99 17.26
C ARG A 31 -5.96 3.05 15.76
N MET A 32 -6.97 3.31 14.93
CA MET A 32 -6.83 3.35 13.48
C MET A 32 -7.34 4.66 12.92
N VAL A 33 -6.48 5.40 12.25
CA VAL A 33 -6.85 6.60 11.49
C VAL A 33 -6.83 6.26 10.01
N MET A 34 -7.97 6.44 9.34
CA MET A 34 -8.12 6.15 7.91
C MET A 34 -8.07 7.43 7.09
N PHE A 35 -7.25 7.42 6.05
CA PHE A 35 -7.16 8.46 5.05
C PHE A 35 -7.55 7.89 3.68
N PRO A 36 -8.72 8.23 3.13
CA PRO A 36 -9.03 7.92 1.75
C PRO A 36 -8.07 8.69 0.83
N VAL A 37 -7.48 8.01 -0.14
CA VAL A 37 -6.52 8.58 -1.09
C VAL A 37 -6.80 8.04 -2.50
N THR A 38 -6.76 8.90 -3.48
CA THR A 38 -7.02 8.56 -4.88
C THR A 38 -5.79 8.68 -5.76
N THR A 39 -4.87 9.57 -5.39
CA THR A 39 -3.65 9.81 -6.16
C THR A 39 -2.37 9.55 -5.39
N VAL A 40 -1.31 9.22 -6.13
CA VAL A 40 0.05 9.09 -5.58
C VAL A 40 0.50 10.39 -4.90
N GLN A 41 0.13 11.53 -5.48
CA GLN A 41 0.48 12.85 -4.96
C GLN A 41 -0.22 13.14 -3.63
N GLU A 42 -1.50 12.80 -3.54
CA GLU A 42 -2.28 12.95 -2.32
C GLU A 42 -1.73 12.05 -1.21
N PHE A 43 -1.57 10.76 -1.48
CA PHE A 43 -0.97 9.80 -0.56
C PHE A 43 0.39 10.31 -0.04
N ARG A 44 1.31 10.66 -0.94
CA ARG A 44 2.62 11.20 -0.58
C ARG A 44 2.51 12.40 0.35
N THR A 45 1.65 13.35 0.03
CA THR A 45 1.49 14.60 0.78
C THR A 45 0.96 14.30 2.19
N GLN A 46 -0.06 13.47 2.32
CA GLN A 46 -0.62 13.11 3.62
C GLN A 46 0.37 12.29 4.47
N ALA A 47 1.03 11.30 3.88
CA ALA A 47 2.02 10.51 4.59
C ALA A 47 3.20 11.35 5.11
N ILE A 48 3.68 12.30 4.29
CA ILE A 48 4.73 13.24 4.71
C ILE A 48 4.25 14.09 5.89
N LYS A 49 3.06 14.68 5.82
CA LYS A 49 2.50 15.50 6.90
C LYS A 49 2.36 14.71 8.21
N VAL A 50 1.91 13.46 8.13
CA VAL A 50 1.81 12.57 9.31
C VAL A 50 3.19 12.35 9.93
N LEU A 51 4.19 11.99 9.11
CA LEU A 51 5.55 11.73 9.60
C LEU A 51 6.22 12.99 10.15
N ASP A 52 6.00 14.16 9.54
CA ASP A 52 6.54 15.42 10.05
C ASP A 52 5.96 15.78 11.41
N LYS A 53 4.62 15.71 11.55
CA LYS A 53 3.98 15.92 12.86
C LYS A 53 4.41 14.90 13.93
N TYR A 54 4.65 13.65 13.52
CA TYR A 54 5.16 12.62 14.42
C TYR A 54 6.57 12.96 14.91
N LEU A 55 7.43 13.45 14.01
CA LEU A 55 8.81 13.84 14.34
C LEU A 55 8.92 15.13 15.17
N GLU A 56 7.91 16.00 15.12
CA GLU A 56 7.83 17.22 15.96
C GLU A 56 7.57 16.90 17.44
N GLN A 57 7.01 15.72 17.76
CA GLN A 57 6.80 15.29 19.13
C GLN A 57 8.14 14.92 19.78
N ASN A 58 8.25 15.10 21.12
CA ASN A 58 9.38 14.58 21.87
C ASN A 58 9.48 13.06 21.69
N GLU A 59 10.69 12.54 21.50
CA GLU A 59 10.88 11.10 21.23
C GLU A 59 10.30 10.21 22.35
N ALA A 60 10.39 10.67 23.62
CA ALA A 60 9.85 9.95 24.78
C ALA A 60 8.31 9.86 24.79
N ASP A 61 7.62 10.81 24.14
CA ASP A 61 6.15 10.90 24.14
C ASP A 61 5.53 10.24 22.90
N ARG A 62 6.36 9.82 21.94
CA ARG A 62 5.88 9.22 20.69
C ARG A 62 5.31 7.83 20.93
N LYS A 63 4.02 7.68 20.70
CA LYS A 63 3.40 6.35 20.65
C LYS A 63 3.81 5.62 19.37
N PRO A 64 4.08 4.31 19.41
CA PRO A 64 4.39 3.55 18.20
C PRO A 64 3.25 3.64 17.18
N ILE A 65 3.60 3.91 15.94
CA ILE A 65 2.65 3.90 14.81
C ILE A 65 3.18 3.04 13.67
N MET A 66 2.27 2.55 12.83
CA MET A 66 2.56 1.91 11.57
C MET A 66 1.76 2.58 10.45
N LEU A 67 2.36 2.77 9.29
CA LEU A 67 1.66 3.20 8.09
C LEU A 67 1.26 1.99 7.25
N CYS A 68 0.03 2.01 6.71
CA CYS A 68 -0.44 1.05 5.72
C CYS A 68 -0.94 1.80 4.48
N LEU A 69 -0.63 1.27 3.29
CA LEU A 69 -1.24 1.71 2.03
C LEU A 69 -1.90 0.51 1.36
N ASP A 70 -3.21 0.56 1.18
CA ASP A 70 -4.00 -0.50 0.55
C ASP A 70 -4.97 0.09 -0.50
N SER A 71 -4.67 -0.06 -1.78
CA SER A 71 -3.46 -0.62 -2.38
C SER A 71 -2.74 0.43 -3.24
N MET A 72 -1.45 0.28 -3.42
CA MET A 72 -0.69 1.16 -4.33
C MET A 72 -1.15 1.00 -5.80
N GLY A 73 -1.60 -0.19 -6.17
CA GLY A 73 -2.06 -0.50 -7.52
C GLY A 73 -3.23 0.37 -7.99
N MET A 74 -4.08 0.79 -7.07
CA MET A 74 -5.28 1.59 -7.35
C MET A 74 -5.04 3.10 -7.41
N LEU A 75 -3.91 3.58 -6.92
CA LEU A 75 -3.60 5.00 -6.97
C LEU A 75 -3.36 5.46 -8.41
N SER A 76 -4.10 6.49 -8.84
CA SER A 76 -3.84 7.21 -10.08
C SER A 76 -2.78 8.29 -9.88
N THR A 77 -2.35 8.95 -10.96
CA THR A 77 -1.66 10.25 -10.86
C THR A 77 -2.68 11.38 -11.03
N THR A 78 -2.35 12.59 -10.57
CA THR A 78 -3.18 13.77 -10.83
C THR A 78 -3.41 13.93 -12.33
N LYS A 79 -2.37 13.69 -13.13
CA LYS A 79 -2.46 13.76 -14.59
C LYS A 79 -3.44 12.74 -15.17
N GLU A 80 -3.45 11.48 -14.68
CA GLU A 80 -4.44 10.47 -15.13
C GLU A 80 -5.87 10.90 -14.85
N ILE A 81 -6.11 11.52 -13.67
CA ILE A 81 -7.44 12.02 -13.31
C ILE A 81 -7.86 13.16 -14.24
N ASP A 82 -6.98 14.14 -14.46
CA ASP A 82 -7.25 15.29 -15.32
C ASP A 82 -7.49 14.84 -16.77
N ASP A 83 -6.64 13.98 -17.31
CA ASP A 83 -6.78 13.46 -18.68
C ASP A 83 -8.09 12.66 -18.84
N THR A 84 -8.49 11.88 -17.83
CA THR A 84 -9.76 11.13 -17.84
C THR A 84 -10.96 12.07 -17.79
N ALA A 85 -10.91 13.12 -16.97
CA ALA A 85 -11.96 14.12 -16.88
C ALA A 85 -12.14 14.88 -18.21
N ASP A 86 -11.05 15.10 -18.95
CA ASP A 86 -11.05 15.71 -20.29
C ASP A 86 -11.44 14.71 -21.42
N GLY A 87 -11.75 13.47 -21.09
CA GLY A 87 -12.09 12.42 -22.07
C GLY A 87 -10.91 11.93 -22.91
N LYS A 88 -9.67 12.13 -22.44
CA LYS A 88 -8.46 11.65 -23.10
C LYS A 88 -8.14 10.22 -22.68
N GLU A 89 -7.95 9.33 -23.64
CA GLU A 89 -7.55 7.93 -23.42
C GLU A 89 -6.03 7.75 -23.39
N THR A 90 -5.31 8.71 -22.83
CA THR A 90 -3.83 8.66 -22.79
C THR A 90 -3.33 7.97 -21.53
N ARG A 91 -2.50 6.93 -21.72
CA ARG A 91 -1.82 6.25 -20.62
C ARG A 91 -0.73 7.17 -20.04
N ASP A 92 -0.79 7.45 -18.74
CA ASP A 92 0.27 8.22 -18.07
C ASP A 92 1.56 7.39 -17.93
N MET A 93 2.51 7.65 -18.80
CA MET A 93 3.83 7.00 -18.78
C MET A 93 4.71 7.52 -17.63
N THR A 94 4.29 8.57 -16.91
CA THR A 94 5.06 9.16 -15.81
C THR A 94 4.75 8.53 -14.46
N ARG A 95 3.69 7.72 -14.34
CA ARG A 95 3.23 7.11 -13.09
C ARG A 95 4.36 6.41 -12.32
N ALA A 96 5.18 5.60 -13.00
CA ALA A 96 6.31 4.91 -12.38
C ALA A 96 7.36 5.89 -11.82
N GLN A 97 7.58 7.03 -12.48
CA GLN A 97 8.50 8.08 -12.02
C GLN A 97 7.94 8.82 -10.80
N VAL A 98 6.63 9.12 -10.80
CA VAL A 98 5.93 9.77 -9.67
C VAL A 98 5.99 8.87 -8.44
N LEU A 99 5.71 7.57 -8.58
CA LEU A 99 5.83 6.58 -7.51
C LEU A 99 7.27 6.48 -6.98
N LYS A 100 8.25 6.37 -7.87
CA LYS A 100 9.67 6.31 -7.48
C LYS A 100 10.08 7.55 -6.69
N ALA A 101 9.66 8.74 -7.12
CA ALA A 101 9.95 9.99 -6.42
C ALA A 101 9.27 10.04 -5.04
N ALA A 102 8.02 9.60 -4.93
CA ALA A 102 7.27 9.54 -3.68
C ALA A 102 7.96 8.62 -2.66
N PHE A 103 8.25 7.39 -3.04
CA PHE A 103 8.87 6.41 -2.14
C PHE A 103 10.30 6.76 -1.75
N ARG A 104 11.07 7.42 -2.64
CA ARG A 104 12.41 7.92 -2.29
C ARG A 104 12.37 8.90 -1.11
N VAL A 105 11.40 9.81 -1.08
CA VAL A 105 11.24 10.76 0.04
C VAL A 105 10.67 10.07 1.26
N LEU A 106 9.64 9.24 1.10
CA LEU A 106 8.98 8.54 2.21
C LEU A 106 9.92 7.60 2.94
N THR A 107 10.74 6.82 2.22
CA THR A 107 11.70 5.88 2.84
C THR A 107 12.66 6.60 3.78
N LEU A 108 13.16 7.78 3.40
CA LEU A 108 14.04 8.56 4.26
C LEU A 108 13.32 9.05 5.53
N LYS A 109 12.07 9.52 5.40
CA LYS A 109 11.28 10.00 6.54
C LYS A 109 10.85 8.85 7.46
N LEU A 110 10.44 7.72 6.91
CA LEU A 110 10.10 6.51 7.66
C LEU A 110 11.31 6.02 8.48
N GLY A 111 12.48 5.97 7.86
CA GLY A 111 13.73 5.59 8.54
C GLY A 111 14.08 6.54 9.69
N ARG A 112 13.97 7.85 9.49
CA ARG A 112 14.21 8.85 10.55
C ARG A 112 13.20 8.75 11.68
N ALA A 113 11.94 8.48 11.35
CA ALA A 113 10.87 8.33 12.33
C ALA A 113 10.86 6.96 13.02
N LYS A 114 11.63 5.98 12.52
CA LYS A 114 11.60 4.56 12.92
C LYS A 114 10.18 3.96 12.81
N VAL A 115 9.42 4.41 11.82
CA VAL A 115 8.03 3.99 11.58
C VAL A 115 8.01 2.94 10.48
N PRO A 116 7.48 1.73 10.73
CA PRO A 116 7.30 0.71 9.70
C PRO A 116 6.14 1.09 8.76
N MET A 117 6.25 0.63 7.52
CA MET A 117 5.19 0.80 6.53
C MET A 117 4.93 -0.51 5.80
N VAL A 118 3.64 -0.87 5.65
CA VAL A 118 3.16 -1.98 4.84
C VAL A 118 2.45 -1.42 3.61
N VAL A 119 2.76 -1.99 2.45
CA VAL A 119 2.14 -1.60 1.18
C VAL A 119 1.61 -2.85 0.50
N THR A 120 0.32 -2.88 0.17
CA THR A 120 -0.22 -3.91 -0.73
C THR A 120 -0.12 -3.44 -2.17
N ASN A 121 0.07 -4.37 -3.08
CA ASN A 121 0.19 -4.08 -4.50
C ASN A 121 -0.28 -5.27 -5.35
N HIS A 122 -0.64 -5.00 -6.60
CA HIS A 122 -1.04 -6.01 -7.57
C HIS A 122 0.13 -6.44 -8.45
N THR A 123 0.12 -7.70 -8.84
CA THR A 123 1.01 -8.22 -9.89
C THR A 123 0.23 -8.41 -11.18
N TYR A 124 0.86 -8.13 -12.30
CA TYR A 124 0.29 -8.23 -13.64
C TYR A 124 1.11 -9.21 -14.48
N ASP A 125 0.43 -9.97 -15.33
CA ASP A 125 1.10 -10.86 -16.27
C ASP A 125 1.82 -10.04 -17.35
N VAL A 126 3.06 -10.41 -17.63
CA VAL A 126 3.86 -9.76 -18.67
C VAL A 126 3.42 -10.28 -20.03
N VAL A 127 2.78 -9.41 -20.82
CA VAL A 127 2.33 -9.74 -22.17
C VAL A 127 3.53 -9.93 -23.10
N GLY A 128 3.56 -11.03 -23.85
CA GLY A 128 4.64 -11.32 -24.80
C GLY A 128 5.86 -12.03 -24.20
N SER A 129 5.83 -12.42 -22.93
CA SER A 129 6.85 -13.31 -22.36
C SER A 129 6.63 -14.75 -22.82
N MET A 130 7.72 -15.44 -23.19
CA MET A 130 7.67 -16.88 -23.55
C MET A 130 7.32 -17.77 -22.36
N PHE A 131 7.47 -17.27 -21.13
CA PHE A 131 7.11 -17.97 -19.90
C PHE A 131 6.14 -17.08 -19.06
N PRO A 132 5.19 -17.68 -18.34
CA PRO A 132 4.31 -16.94 -17.44
C PRO A 132 5.13 -16.17 -16.41
N THR A 133 5.28 -14.87 -16.61
CA THR A 133 6.05 -13.98 -15.73
C THR A 133 5.11 -12.91 -15.19
N LYS A 134 5.15 -12.70 -13.88
CA LYS A 134 4.39 -11.63 -13.22
C LYS A 134 5.31 -10.49 -12.83
N GLU A 135 4.88 -9.29 -13.09
CA GLU A 135 5.55 -8.08 -12.62
C GLU A 135 4.66 -7.29 -11.65
N MET A 136 5.33 -6.70 -10.67
CA MET A 136 4.70 -5.82 -9.71
C MET A 136 4.45 -4.45 -10.34
N GLY A 137 3.24 -3.93 -10.20
CA GLY A 137 2.92 -2.57 -10.64
C GLY A 137 3.80 -1.51 -9.97
N GLY A 138 3.99 -0.36 -10.65
CA GLY A 138 4.74 0.77 -10.11
C GLY A 138 6.24 0.80 -10.42
N GLY A 139 6.73 -0.18 -11.19
CA GLY A 139 8.12 -0.22 -11.68
C GLY A 139 9.15 -0.63 -10.61
N SER A 140 10.42 -0.61 -11.00
CA SER A 140 11.54 -1.09 -10.17
C SER A 140 11.80 -0.26 -8.90
N GLY A 141 11.35 1.00 -8.86
CA GLY A 141 11.62 1.91 -7.74
C GLY A 141 11.12 1.40 -6.40
N LEU A 142 9.95 0.74 -6.39
CA LEU A 142 9.38 0.16 -5.18
C LEU A 142 10.17 -1.05 -4.69
N LYS A 143 10.66 -1.90 -5.60
CA LYS A 143 11.52 -3.05 -5.26
C LYS A 143 12.79 -2.62 -4.51
N TYR A 144 13.35 -1.46 -4.86
CA TYR A 144 14.51 -0.90 -4.17
C TYR A 144 14.16 -0.30 -2.82
N ALA A 145 13.01 0.36 -2.70
CA ALA A 145 12.56 1.01 -1.47
C ALA A 145 12.15 0.00 -0.39
N ALA A 146 11.57 -1.13 -0.77
CA ALA A 146 11.10 -2.14 0.17
C ALA A 146 12.26 -2.89 0.84
N SER A 147 12.15 -3.12 2.16
CA SER A 147 13.07 -3.98 2.92
C SER A 147 12.76 -5.46 2.73
N SER A 148 11.47 -5.80 2.58
CA SER A 148 11.00 -7.16 2.31
C SER A 148 9.85 -7.12 1.33
N ILE A 149 9.79 -8.12 0.45
CA ILE A 149 8.72 -8.29 -0.53
C ILE A 149 8.23 -9.74 -0.42
N VAL A 150 6.94 -9.91 -0.20
CA VAL A 150 6.28 -11.22 -0.13
C VAL A 150 5.25 -11.31 -1.25
N ASP A 151 5.46 -12.26 -2.15
CA ASP A 151 4.48 -12.59 -3.18
C ASP A 151 3.44 -13.55 -2.60
N LEU A 152 2.17 -13.21 -2.79
CA LEU A 152 1.04 -14.04 -2.39
C LEU A 152 0.35 -14.62 -3.63
N SER A 153 0.20 -15.92 -3.69
CA SER A 153 -0.59 -16.59 -4.72
C SER A 153 -1.68 -17.45 -4.10
N LYS A 154 -2.82 -17.54 -4.76
CA LYS A 154 -3.99 -18.25 -4.26
C LYS A 154 -4.35 -19.42 -5.16
N LYS A 155 -4.55 -20.59 -4.56
CA LYS A 155 -5.10 -21.78 -5.20
C LYS A 155 -6.39 -22.18 -4.49
N LYS A 156 -7.45 -22.50 -5.26
CA LYS A 156 -8.69 -23.04 -4.69
C LYS A 156 -8.43 -24.45 -4.17
N GLU A 157 -8.85 -24.71 -2.96
CA GLU A 157 -8.93 -26.06 -2.39
C GLU A 157 -10.31 -26.63 -2.68
N LYS A 158 -10.35 -27.87 -3.20
CA LYS A 158 -11.59 -28.50 -3.63
C LYS A 158 -11.73 -29.88 -2.99
N ASP A 159 -12.97 -30.19 -2.62
CA ASP A 159 -13.41 -31.57 -2.34
C ASP A 159 -14.35 -31.99 -3.49
N GLY A 160 -13.89 -32.89 -4.35
CA GLY A 160 -14.56 -33.18 -5.61
C GLY A 160 -14.72 -31.94 -6.49
N THR A 161 -15.97 -31.51 -6.71
CA THR A 161 -16.32 -30.31 -7.49
C THR A 161 -16.54 -29.07 -6.63
N GLU A 162 -16.68 -29.23 -5.31
CA GLU A 162 -16.98 -28.17 -4.37
C GLU A 162 -15.70 -27.42 -3.95
N VAL A 163 -15.76 -26.10 -3.88
CA VAL A 163 -14.66 -25.28 -3.36
C VAL A 163 -14.84 -25.12 -1.85
N ILE A 164 -14.00 -25.80 -1.07
CA ILE A 164 -14.06 -25.82 0.40
C ILE A 164 -13.15 -24.76 1.03
N GLY A 165 -12.20 -24.20 0.28
CA GLY A 165 -11.28 -23.23 0.83
C GLY A 165 -10.31 -22.63 -0.19
N ASN A 166 -9.33 -21.91 0.33
CA ASN A 166 -8.22 -21.38 -0.45
C ASN A 166 -6.89 -21.67 0.25
N ILE A 167 -5.93 -22.15 -0.51
CA ILE A 167 -4.54 -22.27 -0.08
C ILE A 167 -3.80 -21.02 -0.56
N VAL A 168 -3.19 -20.29 0.36
CA VAL A 168 -2.37 -19.13 0.04
C VAL A 168 -0.89 -19.53 0.15
N HIS A 169 -0.18 -19.39 -0.96
CA HIS A 169 1.27 -19.60 -0.99
C HIS A 169 1.97 -18.25 -0.81
N CYS A 170 2.84 -18.17 0.18
CA CYS A 170 3.67 -17.01 0.47
C CYS A 170 5.11 -17.31 0.00
N LYS A 171 5.63 -16.46 -0.88
CA LYS A 171 7.01 -16.57 -1.35
C LYS A 171 7.75 -15.29 -1.03
N ASN A 172 8.86 -15.40 -0.32
CA ASN A 172 9.76 -14.27 -0.13
C ASN A 172 10.48 -13.96 -1.45
N HIS A 173 10.40 -12.71 -1.89
CA HIS A 173 11.04 -12.23 -3.11
C HIS A 173 12.29 -11.37 -2.79
N LYS A 174 12.29 -10.72 -1.59
CA LYS A 174 13.40 -9.92 -1.09
C LYS A 174 13.42 -9.93 0.43
#